data_a8a758a55488c6a268a0a8e04352a0d8
#
_entry.id   a8a758a55488c6a268a0a8e04352a0d8
#
_cell.length_a   1.000
_cell.length_b   1.000
_cell.length_c   1.000
_cell.angle_alpha   90.00
_cell.angle_beta   90.00
_cell.angle_gamma   90.00
#
_symmetry.space_group_name_H-M   'P 1'
#
loop_
_entity.id
_entity.type
_entity.pdbx_description
1 polymer ?
#
loop_
_entity_poly.entity_id
_entity_poly.type
_entity_poly.pdbx_seq_one_letter_code
_entity_poly.pdbx_strand_id
1 'polypeptide(L)'
;MSRQTHLLKRNSTYYFRAKIPVDLRPILGKCEEKYSLRTKDYAEACRLARQASAAFDRRCQRLRDEIRSRQGAKRSLVLDEALIREICDLWRHDVLSADEYHRREGIFRNEIDERAEERRQTREALRDILRTGQIDRIEPALKVFLHLLGLDLRGDDKEYRNLLYRFAQTATEVHDQQIARDRGEVVWTPEPVHSSHLGQPAAGTLTLEELFEDWKRFDPGRPARTLSDVRRVIDDMQQLVGRKPVGAITRQEVIQYRDELIGRGLRPKTVNKKITFLCALFNVGINNGKLTVNPAQRIPIPKSDSRHRLPFDIDDLKRLFGSPLYRGEKSLGRRVGEAGVWIPLLALYQGCRVEELAQLLVEDVQRIDGVWCLVIDDMPGEGGEGKRLKNTASRRRLPLHPKVVEAGFLRYVEELRGKGKSRLFPSLRPDRFGKFAAAFSKAFMKYLRQDLGITDKRKVFHSFRHTFRDACREAGLDEEISDALMGHSNTQRMGRRYGSSFSIRRLHEAICRIEYPGLEIPVLVADES
;
A
#
# COMPACT_ATOMS: atom_id res chain seq x y z
N MET A 1 -14.33 -27.60 -30.93
CA MET A 1 -13.84 -27.00 -29.65
C MET A 1 -13.03 -25.76 -29.99
N SER A 2 -13.49 -24.56 -29.63
CA SER A 2 -12.78 -23.31 -29.93
C SER A 2 -11.46 -23.29 -29.14
N ARG A 3 -10.34 -23.10 -29.83
CA ARG A 3 -9.03 -22.95 -29.19
C ARG A 3 -9.06 -21.73 -28.29
N GLN A 4 -8.80 -21.92 -26.99
CA GLN A 4 -8.71 -20.81 -26.04
C GLN A 4 -7.59 -19.84 -26.48
N THR A 5 -7.95 -18.58 -26.68
CA THR A 5 -7.02 -17.50 -27.06
C THR A 5 -5.97 -17.31 -25.94
N HIS A 6 -4.72 -17.05 -26.29
CA HIS A 6 -3.60 -16.80 -25.37
C HIS A 6 -3.17 -17.99 -24.48
N LEU A 7 -3.56 -19.23 -24.82
CA LEU A 7 -3.12 -20.43 -24.11
C LEU A 7 -2.14 -21.25 -24.97
N LEU A 8 -0.97 -21.52 -24.41
CA LEU A 8 0.07 -22.35 -25.03
C LEU A 8 0.38 -23.53 -24.10
N LYS A 9 0.49 -24.76 -24.63
CA LYS A 9 0.98 -25.94 -23.91
C LYS A 9 2.43 -26.22 -24.32
N ARG A 10 3.33 -26.33 -23.35
CA ARG A 10 4.72 -26.76 -23.57
C ARG A 10 5.04 -27.85 -22.55
N ASN A 11 5.39 -29.02 -23.06
CA ASN A 11 5.48 -30.27 -22.27
C ASN A 11 4.15 -30.54 -21.55
N SER A 12 4.18 -30.72 -20.21
CA SER A 12 2.98 -30.97 -19.39
C SER A 12 2.37 -29.70 -18.79
N THR A 13 2.95 -28.50 -19.01
CA THR A 13 2.55 -27.25 -18.35
C THR A 13 1.93 -26.25 -19.33
N TYR A 14 0.92 -25.50 -18.88
CA TYR A 14 0.26 -24.46 -19.66
C TYR A 14 0.87 -23.08 -19.39
N TYR A 15 0.94 -22.26 -20.45
CA TYR A 15 1.50 -20.90 -20.46
C TYR A 15 0.48 -19.92 -21.00
N PHE A 16 0.46 -18.72 -20.44
CA PHE A 16 -0.13 -17.55 -21.06
C PHE A 16 0.81 -17.02 -22.14
N ARG A 17 0.29 -16.71 -23.34
CA ARG A 17 1.05 -16.10 -24.42
C ARG A 17 0.16 -15.12 -25.18
N ALA A 18 0.47 -13.83 -25.11
CA ALA A 18 -0.23 -12.78 -25.83
C ALA A 18 0.74 -11.94 -26.65
N LYS A 19 0.43 -11.68 -27.92
CA LYS A 19 1.20 -10.72 -28.72
C LYS A 19 0.94 -9.30 -28.21
N ILE A 20 2.01 -8.55 -27.96
CA ILE A 20 1.91 -7.16 -27.58
C ILE A 20 1.49 -6.36 -28.81
N PRO A 21 0.47 -5.47 -28.70
CA PRO A 21 0.08 -4.56 -29.77
C PRO A 21 1.28 -3.78 -30.31
N VAL A 22 1.32 -3.57 -31.62
CA VAL A 22 2.48 -2.96 -32.30
C VAL A 22 2.83 -1.58 -31.73
N ASP A 23 1.80 -0.81 -31.38
CA ASP A 23 1.88 0.52 -30.76
C ASP A 23 2.52 0.53 -29.35
N LEU A 24 2.49 -0.60 -28.64
CA LEU A 24 3.03 -0.74 -27.29
C LEU A 24 4.36 -1.52 -27.20
N ARG A 25 4.78 -2.16 -28.30
CA ARG A 25 6.05 -2.94 -28.32
C ARG A 25 7.28 -2.13 -27.97
N PRO A 26 7.43 -0.90 -28.52
CA PRO A 26 8.58 -0.07 -28.18
C PRO A 26 8.61 0.34 -26.71
N ILE A 27 7.44 0.49 -26.08
CA ILE A 27 7.32 0.88 -24.66
C ILE A 27 7.62 -0.30 -23.73
N LEU A 28 7.16 -1.50 -24.10
CA LEU A 28 7.31 -2.70 -23.29
C LEU A 28 8.60 -3.47 -23.59
N GLY A 29 9.36 -3.07 -24.62
CA GLY A 29 10.63 -3.66 -25.00
C GLY A 29 10.56 -5.11 -25.47
N LYS A 30 9.37 -5.60 -25.85
CA LYS A 30 9.14 -7.00 -26.24
C LYS A 30 7.95 -7.14 -27.19
N CYS A 31 7.94 -8.23 -27.99
CA CYS A 31 6.90 -8.49 -28.97
C CYS A 31 5.73 -9.32 -28.41
N GLU A 32 5.95 -10.08 -27.35
CA GLU A 32 4.95 -10.91 -26.71
C GLU A 32 5.11 -10.96 -25.19
N GLU A 33 3.99 -11.19 -24.50
CA GLU A 33 3.93 -11.50 -23.08
C GLU A 33 3.75 -13.00 -22.93
N LYS A 34 4.68 -13.68 -22.22
CA LYS A 34 4.63 -15.12 -22.04
C LYS A 34 5.11 -15.49 -20.63
N TYR A 35 4.31 -16.28 -19.91
CA TYR A 35 4.70 -16.83 -18.60
C TYR A 35 3.90 -18.08 -18.25
N SER A 36 4.45 -18.92 -17.37
CA SER A 36 3.81 -20.16 -16.94
C SER A 36 2.57 -19.88 -16.10
N LEU A 37 1.47 -20.59 -16.39
CA LEU A 37 0.26 -20.61 -15.57
C LEU A 37 0.36 -21.57 -14.38
N ARG A 38 1.48 -22.31 -14.27
CA ARG A 38 1.81 -23.24 -13.19
C ARG A 38 0.76 -24.32 -12.94
N THR A 39 0.04 -24.71 -13.97
CA THR A 39 -0.93 -25.80 -13.91
C THR A 39 -0.73 -26.77 -15.07
N LYS A 40 -1.09 -28.03 -14.83
CA LYS A 40 -1.15 -29.10 -15.84
C LYS A 40 -2.60 -29.41 -16.22
N ASP A 41 -3.56 -28.92 -15.47
CA ASP A 41 -4.99 -29.08 -15.74
C ASP A 41 -5.47 -28.09 -16.80
N TYR A 42 -6.18 -28.59 -17.81
CA TYR A 42 -6.63 -27.79 -18.94
C TYR A 42 -7.75 -26.82 -18.57
N ALA A 43 -8.70 -27.25 -17.74
CA ALA A 43 -9.84 -26.41 -17.35
C ALA A 43 -9.37 -25.23 -16.49
N GLU A 44 -8.48 -25.49 -15.55
CA GLU A 44 -7.84 -24.47 -14.73
C GLU A 44 -6.96 -23.54 -15.59
N ALA A 45 -6.20 -24.07 -16.53
CA ALA A 45 -5.39 -23.30 -17.46
C ALA A 45 -6.25 -22.32 -18.29
N CYS A 46 -7.40 -22.76 -18.78
CA CYS A 46 -8.35 -21.92 -19.50
C CYS A 46 -8.92 -20.79 -18.63
N ARG A 47 -9.20 -21.05 -17.35
CA ARG A 47 -9.67 -20.05 -16.40
C ARG A 47 -8.59 -18.99 -16.11
N LEU A 48 -7.37 -19.45 -15.84
CA LEU A 48 -6.22 -18.58 -15.58
C LEU A 48 -5.84 -17.76 -16.83
N ALA A 49 -5.88 -18.35 -18.03
CA ALA A 49 -5.61 -17.65 -19.28
C ALA A 49 -6.64 -16.52 -19.54
N ARG A 50 -7.92 -16.73 -19.25
CA ARG A 50 -8.95 -15.67 -19.35
C ARG A 50 -8.69 -14.50 -18.39
N GLN A 51 -8.32 -14.81 -17.13
CA GLN A 51 -7.97 -13.78 -16.15
C GLN A 51 -6.70 -13.02 -16.56
N ALA A 52 -5.69 -13.73 -17.07
CA ALA A 52 -4.46 -13.15 -17.59
C ALA A 52 -4.70 -12.27 -18.80
N SER A 53 -5.55 -12.70 -19.76
CA SER A 53 -5.96 -11.90 -20.92
C SER A 53 -6.63 -10.60 -20.49
N ALA A 54 -7.62 -10.66 -19.60
CA ALA A 54 -8.29 -9.46 -19.11
C ALA A 54 -7.35 -8.51 -18.36
N ALA A 55 -6.36 -9.03 -17.62
CA ALA A 55 -5.34 -8.22 -16.96
C ALA A 55 -4.39 -7.58 -17.96
N PHE A 56 -3.97 -8.32 -18.98
CA PHE A 56 -3.12 -7.86 -20.08
C PHE A 56 -3.83 -6.74 -20.88
N ASP A 57 -5.09 -6.93 -21.27
CA ASP A 57 -5.87 -5.94 -22.01
C ASP A 57 -6.04 -4.64 -21.20
N ARG A 58 -6.36 -4.74 -19.90
CA ARG A 58 -6.43 -3.57 -19.00
C ARG A 58 -5.08 -2.86 -18.86
N ARG A 59 -3.97 -3.59 -18.88
CA ARG A 59 -2.63 -3.00 -18.86
C ARG A 59 -2.33 -2.27 -20.15
N CYS A 60 -2.63 -2.86 -21.30
CA CYS A 60 -2.46 -2.22 -22.60
C CYS A 60 -3.32 -0.96 -22.73
N GLN A 61 -4.56 -1.03 -22.26
CA GLN A 61 -5.46 0.14 -22.29
C GLN A 61 -4.96 1.26 -21.38
N ARG A 62 -4.54 0.95 -20.16
CA ARG A 62 -3.94 1.95 -19.24
C ARG A 62 -2.73 2.64 -19.86
N LEU A 63 -1.82 1.88 -20.48
CA LEU A 63 -0.66 2.44 -21.16
C LEU A 63 -1.08 3.39 -22.31
N ARG A 64 -2.10 3.04 -23.09
CA ARG A 64 -2.64 3.93 -24.13
C ARG A 64 -3.27 5.20 -23.56
N ASP A 65 -4.01 5.09 -22.46
CA ASP A 65 -4.63 6.23 -21.80
C ASP A 65 -3.57 7.14 -21.16
N GLU A 66 -2.50 6.57 -20.60
CA GLU A 66 -1.32 7.31 -20.11
C GLU A 66 -0.61 8.05 -21.25
N ILE A 67 -0.47 7.41 -22.42
CA ILE A 67 0.09 8.04 -23.62
C ILE A 67 -0.80 9.19 -24.09
N ARG A 68 -2.11 8.99 -24.14
CA ARG A 68 -3.07 10.04 -24.54
C ARG A 68 -3.12 11.21 -23.55
N SER A 69 -3.06 10.96 -22.26
CA SER A 69 -3.05 12.02 -21.24
C SER A 69 -1.78 12.87 -21.25
N ARG A 70 -0.68 12.32 -21.77
CA ARG A 70 0.59 13.04 -21.98
C ARG A 70 0.62 13.90 -23.26
N GLN A 71 -0.41 13.85 -24.11
CA GLN A 71 -0.52 14.63 -25.34
C GLN A 71 -0.80 16.14 -25.15
N GLY A 72 -0.84 16.62 -23.90
CA GLY A 72 -0.91 18.05 -23.57
C GLY A 72 0.46 18.74 -23.76
N ALA A 73 0.55 19.64 -24.76
CA ALA A 73 1.68 20.52 -25.06
C ALA A 73 3.01 19.82 -25.38
N LYS A 74 3.16 19.37 -26.63
CA LYS A 74 4.47 18.99 -27.18
C LYS A 74 5.41 20.20 -27.19
N ARG A 75 6.61 20.05 -26.66
CA ARG A 75 7.66 21.05 -26.74
C ARG A 75 8.36 20.92 -28.07
N SER A 76 8.40 22.02 -28.81
CA SER A 76 9.20 22.10 -30.03
C SER A 76 10.59 22.62 -29.68
N LEU A 77 11.60 21.77 -29.84
CA LEU A 77 13.01 22.10 -29.62
C LEU A 77 13.77 22.05 -30.94
N VAL A 78 14.76 22.93 -31.08
CA VAL A 78 15.69 22.87 -32.19
C VAL A 78 16.71 21.76 -31.90
N LEU A 79 16.87 20.85 -32.85
CA LEU A 79 17.80 19.72 -32.72
C LEU A 79 19.24 20.18 -33.03
N ASP A 80 20.11 20.07 -32.04
CA ASP A 80 21.55 20.31 -32.14
C ASP A 80 22.36 19.13 -31.56
N GLU A 81 23.66 19.15 -31.67
CA GLU A 81 24.56 18.08 -31.22
C GLU A 81 24.50 17.87 -29.70
N ALA A 82 24.24 18.92 -28.92
CA ALA A 82 24.14 18.85 -27.47
C ALA A 82 22.83 18.13 -27.05
N LEU A 83 21.71 18.48 -27.68
CA LEU A 83 20.42 17.84 -27.46
C LEU A 83 20.45 16.37 -27.91
N ILE A 84 21.09 16.05 -29.04
CA ILE A 84 21.28 14.68 -29.52
C ILE A 84 21.99 13.84 -28.46
N ARG A 85 23.08 14.34 -27.90
CA ARG A 85 23.86 13.66 -26.85
C ARG A 85 23.01 13.45 -25.62
N GLU A 86 22.32 14.48 -25.18
CA GLU A 86 21.46 14.45 -24.00
C GLU A 86 20.32 13.41 -24.13
N ILE A 87 19.65 13.31 -25.26
CA ILE A 87 18.64 12.30 -25.57
C ILE A 87 19.22 10.89 -25.46
N CYS A 88 20.40 10.66 -26.05
CA CYS A 88 21.07 9.36 -26.02
C CYS A 88 21.49 8.95 -24.60
N ASP A 89 22.04 9.88 -23.82
CA ASP A 89 22.50 9.62 -22.46
C ASP A 89 21.33 9.37 -21.50
N LEU A 90 20.23 10.09 -21.64
CA LEU A 90 19.00 9.82 -20.88
C LEU A 90 18.47 8.42 -21.17
N TRP A 91 18.38 8.05 -22.44
CA TRP A 91 17.92 6.72 -22.81
C TRP A 91 18.83 5.61 -22.26
N ARG A 92 20.16 5.80 -22.34
CA ARG A 92 21.16 4.90 -21.75
C ARG A 92 20.95 4.72 -20.25
N HIS A 93 20.80 5.83 -19.52
CA HIS A 93 20.56 5.81 -18.08
C HIS A 93 19.28 5.07 -17.73
N ASP A 94 18.15 5.36 -18.38
CA ASP A 94 16.84 4.78 -18.11
C ASP A 94 16.84 3.26 -18.31
N VAL A 95 17.41 2.80 -19.42
CA VAL A 95 17.45 1.37 -19.75
C VAL A 95 18.35 0.59 -18.78
N LEU A 96 19.52 1.12 -18.44
CA LEU A 96 20.47 0.46 -17.54
C LEU A 96 19.99 0.51 -16.08
N SER A 97 19.33 1.58 -15.65
CA SER A 97 18.73 1.70 -14.32
C SER A 97 17.57 0.70 -14.14
N ALA A 98 16.72 0.56 -15.16
CA ALA A 98 15.64 -0.41 -15.14
C ALA A 98 16.17 -1.86 -15.07
N ASP A 99 17.23 -2.17 -15.84
CA ASP A 99 17.89 -3.47 -15.82
C ASP A 99 18.51 -3.77 -14.43
N GLU A 100 19.22 -2.81 -13.84
CA GLU A 100 19.79 -2.92 -12.49
C GLU A 100 18.72 -3.15 -11.42
N TYR A 101 17.61 -2.39 -11.50
CA TYR A 101 16.48 -2.56 -10.60
C TYR A 101 15.91 -3.99 -10.68
N HIS A 102 15.67 -4.48 -11.90
CA HIS A 102 15.11 -5.83 -12.09
C HIS A 102 16.05 -6.93 -11.57
N ARG A 103 17.38 -6.77 -11.73
CA ARG A 103 18.38 -7.72 -11.21
C ARG A 103 18.39 -7.71 -9.69
N ARG A 104 18.39 -6.52 -9.07
CA ARG A 104 18.41 -6.38 -7.62
C ARG A 104 17.16 -6.98 -6.95
N GLU A 105 15.98 -6.78 -7.55
CA GLU A 105 14.72 -7.32 -7.04
C GLU A 105 14.49 -8.80 -7.43
N GLY A 106 15.37 -9.38 -8.24
CA GLY A 106 15.26 -10.78 -8.70
C GLY A 106 14.03 -11.08 -9.55
N ILE A 107 13.47 -10.05 -10.21
CA ILE A 107 12.19 -10.14 -10.94
C ILE A 107 12.26 -11.17 -12.08
N PHE A 108 13.43 -11.36 -12.69
CA PHE A 108 13.63 -12.24 -13.85
C PHE A 108 14.55 -13.42 -13.58
N ARG A 109 14.73 -13.83 -12.32
CA ARG A 109 15.66 -14.91 -11.94
C ARG A 109 15.49 -16.20 -12.76
N ASN A 110 14.28 -16.52 -13.19
CA ASN A 110 13.96 -17.75 -13.96
C ASN A 110 13.93 -17.53 -15.48
N GLU A 111 14.20 -16.32 -15.97
CA GLU A 111 14.10 -15.94 -17.39
C GLU A 111 15.41 -15.34 -17.93
N ILE A 112 16.51 -15.47 -17.18
CA ILE A 112 17.78 -14.81 -17.50
C ILE A 112 18.28 -15.25 -18.88
N ASP A 113 18.26 -16.55 -19.18
CA ASP A 113 18.78 -17.09 -20.44
C ASP A 113 17.92 -16.69 -21.65
N GLU A 114 16.58 -16.70 -21.51
CA GLU A 114 15.68 -16.28 -22.60
C GLU A 114 15.88 -14.79 -22.92
N ARG A 115 16.04 -13.97 -21.91
CA ARG A 115 16.29 -12.52 -22.06
C ARG A 115 17.69 -12.20 -22.62
N ALA A 116 18.69 -12.98 -22.23
CA ALA A 116 20.03 -12.86 -22.77
C ALA A 116 20.04 -13.13 -24.28
N GLU A 117 19.25 -14.12 -24.73
CA GLU A 117 19.11 -14.43 -26.14
C GLU A 117 18.35 -13.34 -26.91
N GLU A 118 17.24 -12.81 -26.37
CA GLU A 118 16.52 -11.67 -26.94
C GLU A 118 17.42 -10.44 -27.10
N ARG A 119 18.29 -10.17 -26.11
CA ARG A 119 19.25 -9.07 -26.16
C ARG A 119 20.31 -9.25 -27.25
N ARG A 120 20.82 -10.49 -27.42
CA ARG A 120 21.78 -10.80 -28.49
C ARG A 120 21.15 -10.57 -29.86
N GLN A 121 19.93 -11.06 -30.08
CA GLN A 121 19.21 -10.86 -31.34
C GLN A 121 18.94 -9.37 -31.63
N THR A 122 18.53 -8.62 -30.61
CA THR A 122 18.32 -7.16 -30.74
C THR A 122 19.62 -6.44 -31.08
N ARG A 123 20.72 -6.79 -30.40
CA ARG A 123 22.04 -6.22 -30.68
C ARG A 123 22.49 -6.53 -32.10
N GLU A 124 22.33 -7.75 -32.61
CA GLU A 124 22.68 -8.12 -33.98
C GLU A 124 21.86 -7.33 -34.99
N ALA A 125 20.57 -7.14 -34.77
CA ALA A 125 19.72 -6.31 -35.61
C ALA A 125 20.18 -4.85 -35.63
N LEU A 126 20.60 -4.30 -34.48
CA LEU A 126 21.13 -2.94 -34.37
C LEU A 126 22.48 -2.80 -35.11
N ARG A 127 23.36 -3.80 -34.98
CA ARG A 127 24.63 -3.81 -35.72
C ARG A 127 24.41 -3.91 -37.24
N ASP A 128 23.41 -4.65 -37.69
CA ASP A 128 23.02 -4.70 -39.09
C ASP A 128 22.52 -3.35 -39.59
N ILE A 129 21.72 -2.62 -38.82
CA ILE A 129 21.25 -1.27 -39.10
C ILE A 129 22.45 -0.32 -39.30
N LEU A 130 23.42 -0.36 -38.39
CA LEU A 130 24.61 0.46 -38.46
C LEU A 130 25.50 0.09 -39.66
N ARG A 131 25.69 -1.22 -39.93
CA ARG A 131 26.50 -1.72 -41.05
C ARG A 131 25.91 -1.38 -42.41
N THR A 132 24.59 -1.45 -42.53
CA THR A 132 23.90 -1.22 -43.82
C THR A 132 23.50 0.24 -44.04
N GLY A 133 23.60 1.09 -43.00
CA GLY A 133 23.16 2.49 -43.05
C GLY A 133 21.63 2.65 -43.10
N GLN A 134 20.84 1.58 -42.85
CA GLN A 134 19.37 1.62 -42.81
C GLN A 134 18.87 2.17 -41.50
N ILE A 135 19.32 3.36 -41.10
CA ILE A 135 19.08 3.98 -39.80
C ILE A 135 17.59 4.29 -39.54
N ASP A 136 16.78 4.45 -40.60
CA ASP A 136 15.35 4.68 -40.47
C ASP A 136 14.62 3.53 -39.75
N ARG A 137 15.19 2.31 -39.74
CA ARG A 137 14.63 1.17 -39.03
C ARG A 137 14.57 1.33 -37.50
N ILE A 138 15.37 2.23 -36.89
CA ILE A 138 15.34 2.51 -35.45
C ILE A 138 14.38 3.66 -35.11
N GLU A 139 13.89 4.38 -36.08
CA GLU A 139 13.02 5.55 -35.90
C GLU A 139 11.77 5.25 -35.03
N PRO A 140 11.07 4.11 -35.17
CA PRO A 140 9.92 3.80 -34.32
C PRO A 140 10.28 3.75 -32.84
N ALA A 141 11.45 3.22 -32.49
CA ALA A 141 11.91 3.15 -31.09
C ALA A 141 12.27 4.55 -30.55
N LEU A 142 12.97 5.35 -31.34
CA LEU A 142 13.27 6.72 -30.99
C LEU A 142 11.99 7.56 -30.83
N LYS A 143 11.05 7.49 -31.76
CA LYS A 143 9.78 8.23 -31.68
C LYS A 143 9.01 7.95 -30.41
N VAL A 144 8.99 6.70 -29.96
CA VAL A 144 8.38 6.35 -28.69
C VAL A 144 9.08 7.01 -27.51
N PHE A 145 10.41 6.96 -27.49
CA PHE A 145 11.18 7.59 -26.43
C PHE A 145 10.99 9.12 -26.41
N LEU A 146 11.06 9.78 -27.56
CA LEU A 146 10.77 11.22 -27.70
C LEU A 146 9.34 11.56 -27.23
N HIS A 147 8.39 10.71 -27.57
CA HIS A 147 7.01 10.88 -27.11
C HIS A 147 6.88 10.76 -25.58
N LEU A 148 7.61 9.82 -24.96
CA LEU A 148 7.68 9.69 -23.50
C LEU A 148 8.29 10.93 -22.84
N LEU A 149 9.23 11.58 -23.50
CA LEU A 149 9.84 12.83 -23.06
C LEU A 149 8.96 14.07 -23.35
N GLY A 150 7.85 13.92 -24.09
CA GLY A 150 6.98 15.04 -24.51
C GLY A 150 7.66 15.96 -25.53
N LEU A 151 8.61 15.44 -26.31
CA LEU A 151 9.38 16.21 -27.28
C LEU A 151 8.78 16.15 -28.67
N ASP A 152 8.78 17.31 -29.33
CA ASP A 152 8.55 17.48 -30.77
C ASP A 152 9.77 18.20 -31.34
N LEU A 153 10.66 17.43 -32.00
CA LEU A 153 11.91 17.94 -32.46
C LEU A 153 11.76 18.65 -33.82
N ARG A 154 12.35 19.81 -33.95
CA ARG A 154 12.52 20.52 -35.21
C ARG A 154 13.98 20.53 -35.57
N GLY A 155 14.30 19.97 -36.70
CA GLY A 155 15.64 19.95 -37.30
C GLY A 155 15.49 19.69 -38.78
N ASP A 156 16.59 19.88 -39.52
CA ASP A 156 16.65 19.43 -40.90
C ASP A 156 16.78 17.89 -40.98
N ASP A 157 16.63 17.35 -42.18
CA ASP A 157 16.73 15.89 -42.39
C ASP A 157 18.13 15.36 -42.01
N LYS A 158 19.18 16.19 -42.10
CA LYS A 158 20.54 15.80 -41.75
C LYS A 158 20.73 15.67 -40.25
N GLU A 159 20.24 16.62 -39.46
CA GLU A 159 20.30 16.57 -37.99
C GLU A 159 19.46 15.42 -37.42
N TYR A 160 18.29 15.21 -37.99
CA TYR A 160 17.44 14.10 -37.59
C TYR A 160 18.05 12.73 -37.93
N ARG A 161 18.69 12.59 -39.08
CA ARG A 161 19.47 11.40 -39.46
C ARG A 161 20.66 11.18 -38.53
N ASN A 162 21.35 12.24 -38.10
CA ASN A 162 22.41 12.16 -37.11
C ASN A 162 21.88 11.65 -35.76
N LEU A 163 20.75 12.15 -35.31
CA LEU A 163 20.08 11.63 -34.08
C LEU A 163 19.76 10.13 -34.20
N LEU A 164 19.17 9.69 -35.32
CA LEU A 164 18.89 8.26 -35.55
C LEU A 164 20.15 7.41 -35.49
N TYR A 165 21.22 7.88 -36.12
CA TYR A 165 22.51 7.17 -36.14
C TYR A 165 23.14 7.10 -34.75
N ARG A 166 23.21 8.20 -34.02
CA ARG A 166 23.71 8.25 -32.63
C ARG A 166 22.86 7.40 -31.67
N PHE A 167 21.55 7.42 -31.83
CA PHE A 167 20.65 6.59 -31.03
C PHE A 167 20.87 5.10 -31.31
N ALA A 168 21.11 4.70 -32.57
CA ALA A 168 21.42 3.31 -32.92
C ALA A 168 22.76 2.86 -32.32
N GLN A 169 23.79 3.73 -32.33
CA GLN A 169 25.08 3.46 -31.66
C GLN A 169 24.88 3.25 -30.16
N THR A 170 24.21 4.19 -29.49
CA THR A 170 23.92 4.12 -28.04
C THR A 170 23.11 2.87 -27.69
N ALA A 171 22.12 2.52 -28.52
CA ALA A 171 21.32 1.30 -28.30
C ALA A 171 22.19 0.04 -28.39
N THR A 172 23.11 0.00 -29.33
CA THR A 172 24.06 -1.12 -29.47
C THR A 172 24.96 -1.25 -28.24
N GLU A 173 25.53 -0.16 -27.76
CA GLU A 173 26.38 -0.11 -26.56
C GLU A 173 25.61 -0.55 -25.30
N VAL A 174 24.38 -0.10 -25.13
CA VAL A 174 23.54 -0.47 -24.00
C VAL A 174 23.23 -1.97 -23.99
N HIS A 175 22.93 -2.54 -25.16
CA HIS A 175 22.73 -4.00 -25.26
C HIS A 175 24.01 -4.79 -25.01
N ASP A 176 25.18 -4.31 -25.46
CA ASP A 176 26.47 -4.91 -25.11
C ASP A 176 26.71 -4.87 -23.59
N GLN A 177 26.40 -3.76 -22.92
CA GLN A 177 26.49 -3.61 -21.46
C GLN A 177 25.53 -4.55 -20.72
N GLN A 178 24.28 -4.69 -21.20
CA GLN A 178 23.32 -5.63 -20.61
C GLN A 178 23.77 -7.10 -20.79
N ILE A 179 24.34 -7.45 -21.94
CA ILE A 179 24.89 -8.79 -22.22
C ILE A 179 26.10 -9.07 -21.32
N ALA A 180 26.96 -8.07 -21.06
CA ALA A 180 28.06 -8.18 -20.12
C ALA A 180 27.52 -8.48 -18.70
N ARG A 181 26.49 -7.75 -18.25
CA ARG A 181 25.81 -8.04 -16.98
C ARG A 181 25.17 -9.43 -16.93
N ASP A 182 24.64 -9.95 -18.04
CA ASP A 182 24.09 -11.32 -18.13
C ASP A 182 25.18 -12.37 -17.92
N ARG A 183 26.44 -12.05 -18.24
CA ARG A 183 27.62 -12.89 -17.99
C ARG A 183 28.19 -12.74 -16.57
N GLY A 184 27.60 -11.86 -15.74
CA GLY A 184 28.09 -11.57 -14.40
C GLY A 184 29.18 -10.50 -14.32
N GLU A 185 29.47 -9.81 -15.42
CA GLU A 185 30.43 -8.70 -15.43
C GLU A 185 29.87 -7.47 -14.71
N VAL A 186 30.73 -6.74 -13.99
CA VAL A 186 30.33 -5.51 -13.29
C VAL A 186 30.32 -4.35 -14.26
N VAL A 187 29.12 -3.93 -14.66
CA VAL A 187 28.90 -2.75 -15.49
C VAL A 187 28.06 -1.75 -14.70
N TRP A 188 28.63 -0.61 -14.40
CA TRP A 188 27.95 0.44 -13.64
C TRP A 188 26.90 1.16 -14.47
N THR A 189 25.76 1.47 -13.86
CA THR A 189 24.78 2.37 -14.46
C THR A 189 25.35 3.79 -14.41
N PRO A 190 25.36 4.53 -15.52
CA PRO A 190 25.82 5.92 -15.52
C PRO A 190 25.03 6.79 -14.55
N GLU A 191 25.63 7.85 -14.03
CA GLU A 191 24.89 8.85 -13.24
C GLU A 191 23.79 9.50 -14.08
N PRO A 192 22.67 9.91 -13.44
CA PRO A 192 21.59 10.61 -14.13
C PRO A 192 22.12 11.88 -14.82
N VAL A 193 21.82 12.03 -16.11
CA VAL A 193 22.20 13.24 -16.84
C VAL A 193 21.37 14.41 -16.33
N HIS A 194 22.06 15.45 -15.87
CA HIS A 194 21.40 16.73 -15.58
C HIS A 194 21.10 17.45 -16.89
N SER A 195 19.85 17.38 -17.33
CA SER A 195 19.38 17.97 -18.57
C SER A 195 19.51 19.49 -18.56
N SER A 196 20.32 20.03 -19.46
CA SER A 196 20.48 21.47 -19.67
C SER A 196 19.56 21.98 -20.80
N HIS A 197 19.34 21.18 -21.85
CA HIS A 197 18.59 21.55 -23.05
C HIS A 197 17.16 21.01 -23.07
N LEU A 198 16.96 19.82 -22.54
CA LEU A 198 15.60 19.24 -22.38
C LEU A 198 14.80 19.96 -21.31
N GLY A 199 15.24 21.14 -20.96
CA GLY A 199 14.69 22.03 -19.96
C GLY A 199 13.57 21.40 -19.14
N GLN A 200 13.68 21.34 -17.85
CA GLN A 200 12.56 20.92 -16.98
C GLN A 200 11.25 21.38 -17.61
N PRO A 201 10.20 20.56 -17.71
CA PRO A 201 8.87 21.02 -18.07
C PRO A 201 8.67 22.31 -17.32
N ALA A 202 8.19 23.39 -17.99
CA ALA A 202 8.15 24.72 -17.40
C ALA A 202 7.86 24.60 -15.91
N ALA A 203 8.90 24.44 -15.13
CA ALA A 203 8.89 24.23 -13.68
C ALA A 203 8.48 25.53 -12.99
N GLY A 204 8.01 26.49 -13.80
CA GLY A 204 7.63 27.81 -13.35
C GLY A 204 6.41 27.86 -12.47
N THR A 205 5.57 26.83 -12.43
CA THR A 205 4.30 26.96 -11.71
C THR A 205 3.89 25.75 -10.85
N LEU A 206 4.36 24.53 -11.14
CA LEU A 206 3.91 23.34 -10.40
C LEU A 206 4.33 23.41 -8.92
N THR A 207 3.35 23.40 -8.04
CA THR A 207 3.51 23.53 -6.58
C THR A 207 3.30 22.19 -5.86
N LEU A 208 3.72 22.09 -4.59
CA LEU A 208 3.42 20.95 -3.73
C LEU A 208 1.91 20.79 -3.51
N GLU A 209 1.16 21.89 -3.51
CA GLU A 209 -0.30 21.89 -3.40
C GLU A 209 -0.95 21.23 -4.62
N GLU A 210 -0.47 21.54 -5.81
CA GLU A 210 -0.99 20.91 -7.04
C GLU A 210 -0.67 19.42 -7.09
N LEU A 211 0.52 18.99 -6.67
CA LEU A 211 0.84 17.58 -6.50
C LEU A 211 -0.06 16.91 -5.46
N PHE A 212 -0.42 17.63 -4.39
CA PHE A 212 -1.33 17.13 -3.37
C PHE A 212 -2.75 16.96 -3.92
N GLU A 213 -3.24 17.90 -4.73
CA GLU A 213 -4.55 17.77 -5.38
C GLU A 213 -4.56 16.60 -6.39
N ASP A 214 -3.49 16.42 -7.16
CA ASP A 214 -3.32 15.26 -8.03
C ASP A 214 -3.31 13.96 -7.22
N TRP A 215 -2.58 13.92 -6.12
CA TRP A 215 -2.51 12.77 -5.23
C TRP A 215 -3.86 12.41 -4.60
N LYS A 216 -4.69 13.39 -4.29
CA LYS A 216 -6.07 13.20 -3.81
C LYS A 216 -6.96 12.63 -4.90
N ARG A 217 -6.86 13.16 -6.13
CA ARG A 217 -7.64 12.67 -7.28
C ARG A 217 -7.34 11.23 -7.63
N PHE A 218 -6.10 10.79 -7.44
CA PHE A 218 -5.68 9.41 -7.70
C PHE A 218 -6.37 8.38 -6.77
N ASP A 219 -6.72 8.78 -5.56
CA ASP A 219 -7.44 7.94 -4.59
C ASP A 219 -8.37 8.82 -3.73
N PRO A 220 -9.60 9.06 -4.18
CA PRO A 220 -10.57 9.91 -3.47
C PRO A 220 -11.01 9.36 -2.11
N GLY A 221 -10.83 8.06 -1.87
CA GLY A 221 -11.19 7.39 -0.61
C GLY A 221 -10.21 7.59 0.54
N ARG A 222 -9.16 8.41 0.38
CA ARG A 222 -8.14 8.61 1.42
C ARG A 222 -8.72 9.19 2.70
N PRO A 223 -8.32 8.63 3.87
CA PRO A 223 -8.80 9.13 5.16
C PRO A 223 -8.45 10.61 5.37
N ALA A 224 -9.41 11.40 5.88
CA ALA A 224 -9.23 12.84 6.16
C ALA A 224 -8.01 13.13 7.05
N ARG A 225 -7.68 12.22 8.00
CA ARG A 225 -6.48 12.34 8.82
C ARG A 225 -5.20 12.23 7.97
N THR A 226 -5.15 11.33 7.01
CA THR A 226 -3.99 11.18 6.11
C THR A 226 -3.81 12.43 5.27
N LEU A 227 -4.91 13.00 4.73
CA LEU A 227 -4.88 14.27 4.01
C LEU A 227 -4.34 15.41 4.88
N SER A 228 -4.80 15.51 6.14
CA SER A 228 -4.31 16.50 7.11
C SER A 228 -2.83 16.30 7.45
N ASP A 229 -2.35 15.05 7.58
CA ASP A 229 -0.95 14.76 7.87
C ASP A 229 -0.05 15.16 6.69
N VAL A 230 -0.48 14.89 5.43
CA VAL A 230 0.26 15.29 4.23
C VAL A 230 0.29 16.80 4.08
N ARG A 231 -0.82 17.50 4.31
CA ARG A 231 -0.85 18.97 4.26
C ARG A 231 0.17 19.59 5.23
N ARG A 232 0.25 19.08 6.46
CA ARG A 232 1.27 19.54 7.42
C ARG A 232 2.70 19.32 6.93
N VAL A 233 2.94 18.24 6.19
CA VAL A 233 4.27 17.98 5.61
C VAL A 233 4.57 19.00 4.53
N ILE A 234 3.59 19.40 3.73
CA ILE A 234 3.73 20.47 2.73
C ILE A 234 4.02 21.80 3.43
N ASP A 235 3.21 22.14 4.44
CA ASP A 235 3.37 23.38 5.21
C ASP A 235 4.77 23.44 5.87
N ASP A 236 5.20 22.36 6.55
CA ASP A 236 6.53 22.24 7.16
C ASP A 236 7.65 22.41 6.11
N MET A 237 7.52 21.76 4.94
CA MET A 237 8.52 21.85 3.87
C MET A 237 8.60 23.27 3.30
N GLN A 238 7.46 23.92 3.06
CA GLN A 238 7.40 25.29 2.56
C GLN A 238 7.93 26.33 3.56
N GLN A 239 7.77 26.09 4.85
CA GLN A 239 8.40 26.93 5.87
C GLN A 239 9.93 26.88 5.80
N LEU A 240 10.49 25.73 5.44
CA LEU A 240 11.93 25.54 5.34
C LEU A 240 12.53 26.10 4.05
N VAL A 241 11.91 25.78 2.91
CA VAL A 241 12.52 26.05 1.58
C VAL A 241 11.84 27.19 0.81
N GLY A 242 10.80 27.80 1.40
CA GLY A 242 9.94 28.78 0.74
C GLY A 242 8.93 28.12 -0.21
N ARG A 243 7.99 28.93 -0.69
CA ARG A 243 7.04 28.53 -1.74
C ARG A 243 7.72 28.64 -3.10
N LYS A 244 8.24 27.54 -3.59
CA LYS A 244 8.92 27.46 -4.89
C LYS A 244 8.37 26.30 -5.72
N PRO A 245 8.59 26.33 -7.03
CA PRO A 245 8.23 25.22 -7.92
C PRO A 245 8.85 23.90 -7.44
N VAL A 246 8.08 22.81 -7.51
CA VAL A 246 8.54 21.49 -7.03
C VAL A 246 9.77 20.98 -7.78
N GLY A 247 9.95 21.37 -9.06
CA GLY A 247 11.15 21.04 -9.84
C GLY A 247 12.42 21.73 -9.33
N ALA A 248 12.28 22.80 -8.54
CA ALA A 248 13.40 23.51 -7.91
C ALA A 248 13.70 23.01 -6.48
N ILE A 249 12.92 22.04 -5.96
CA ILE A 249 13.19 21.41 -4.66
C ILE A 249 14.28 20.38 -4.84
N THR A 250 15.41 20.60 -4.18
CA THR A 250 16.59 19.74 -4.28
C THR A 250 16.57 18.60 -3.26
N ARG A 251 17.34 17.54 -3.55
CA ARG A 251 17.57 16.46 -2.59
C ARG A 251 18.19 16.96 -1.29
N GLN A 252 19.08 17.97 -1.36
CA GLN A 252 19.72 18.53 -0.18
C GLN A 252 18.72 19.21 0.75
N GLU A 253 17.72 19.89 0.22
CA GLU A 253 16.65 20.51 1.02
C GLU A 253 15.72 19.47 1.68
N VAL A 254 15.48 18.33 1.02
CA VAL A 254 14.76 17.22 1.65
C VAL A 254 15.59 16.59 2.78
N ILE A 255 16.91 16.50 2.61
CA ILE A 255 17.83 16.07 3.67
C ILE A 255 17.79 17.07 4.82
N GLN A 256 17.88 18.36 4.55
CA GLN A 256 17.78 19.42 5.56
C GLN A 256 16.45 19.35 6.31
N TYR A 257 15.32 19.13 5.62
CA TYR A 257 14.03 18.91 6.25
C TYR A 257 14.03 17.69 7.18
N ARG A 258 14.62 16.56 6.75
CA ARG A 258 14.80 15.37 7.60
C ARG A 258 15.57 15.74 8.88
N ASP A 259 16.70 16.44 8.74
CA ASP A 259 17.61 16.76 9.84
C ASP A 259 16.95 17.73 10.83
N GLU A 260 16.16 18.67 10.34
CA GLU A 260 15.35 19.55 11.18
C GLU A 260 14.28 18.78 11.96
N LEU A 261 13.59 17.82 11.32
CA LEU A 261 12.64 16.96 12.03
C LEU A 261 13.32 16.15 13.14
N ILE A 262 14.54 15.66 12.90
CA ILE A 262 15.35 14.97 13.91
C ILE A 262 15.74 15.95 15.03
N GLY A 263 16.21 17.16 14.69
CA GLY A 263 16.57 18.21 15.63
C GLY A 263 15.41 18.64 16.52
N ARG A 264 14.18 18.63 16.02
CA ARG A 264 12.94 18.83 16.78
C ARG A 264 12.61 17.65 17.73
N GLY A 265 13.43 16.61 17.80
CA GLY A 265 13.25 15.43 18.66
C GLY A 265 12.18 14.44 18.18
N LEU A 266 11.77 14.49 16.89
CA LEU A 266 10.82 13.52 16.36
C LEU A 266 11.46 12.14 16.26
N ARG A 267 10.67 11.10 16.59
CA ARG A 267 11.14 9.72 16.47
C ARG A 267 11.41 9.35 15.01
N PRO A 268 12.43 8.54 14.70
CA PRO A 268 12.80 8.13 13.35
C PRO A 268 11.60 7.60 12.53
N LYS A 269 10.70 6.84 13.16
CA LYS A 269 9.48 6.35 12.50
C LYS A 269 8.55 7.49 12.04
N THR A 270 8.47 8.57 12.80
CA THR A 270 7.67 9.76 12.45
C THR A 270 8.33 10.54 11.31
N VAL A 271 9.66 10.68 11.37
CA VAL A 271 10.47 11.29 10.31
C VAL A 271 10.28 10.50 9.02
N ASN A 272 10.45 9.17 9.08
CA ASN A 272 10.25 8.29 7.92
C ASN A 272 8.86 8.46 7.29
N LYS A 273 7.80 8.50 8.12
CA LYS A 273 6.43 8.72 7.63
C LYS A 273 6.31 10.04 6.87
N LYS A 274 6.89 11.13 7.38
CA LYS A 274 6.83 12.45 6.74
C LYS A 274 7.61 12.47 5.41
N ILE A 275 8.80 11.89 5.37
CA ILE A 275 9.59 11.75 4.13
C ILE A 275 8.86 10.86 3.12
N THR A 276 8.23 9.77 3.56
CA THR A 276 7.41 8.90 2.69
C THR A 276 6.24 9.65 2.05
N PHE A 277 5.62 10.60 2.76
CA PHE A 277 4.56 11.43 2.18
C PHE A 277 5.10 12.37 1.09
N LEU A 278 6.24 13.03 1.31
CA LEU A 278 6.90 13.82 0.26
C LEU A 278 7.25 12.95 -0.95
N CYS A 279 7.86 11.79 -0.70
CA CYS A 279 8.20 10.84 -1.75
C CYS A 279 6.97 10.43 -2.58
N ALA A 280 5.83 10.20 -1.94
CA ALA A 280 4.58 9.86 -2.61
C ALA A 280 4.04 11.01 -3.49
N LEU A 281 4.13 12.26 -3.02
CA LEU A 281 3.74 13.44 -3.80
C LEU A 281 4.62 13.61 -5.04
N PHE A 282 5.95 13.54 -4.89
CA PHE A 282 6.86 13.62 -6.03
C PHE A 282 6.67 12.47 -7.02
N ASN A 283 6.39 11.24 -6.53
CA ASN A 283 6.09 10.11 -7.42
C ASN A 283 4.83 10.33 -8.25
N VAL A 284 3.80 10.99 -7.71
CA VAL A 284 2.62 11.38 -8.51
C VAL A 284 3.02 12.36 -9.60
N GLY A 285 3.89 13.32 -9.29
CA GLY A 285 4.43 14.25 -10.30
C GLY A 285 5.18 13.52 -11.41
N ILE A 286 5.99 12.53 -11.06
CA ILE A 286 6.71 11.68 -12.03
C ILE A 286 5.72 10.84 -12.84
N ASN A 287 4.81 10.14 -12.19
CA ASN A 287 3.84 9.27 -12.85
C ASN A 287 2.91 10.05 -13.81
N ASN A 288 2.65 11.32 -13.50
CA ASN A 288 1.87 12.23 -14.35
C ASN A 288 2.75 12.95 -15.41
N GLY A 289 4.03 12.63 -15.52
CA GLY A 289 4.96 13.27 -16.47
C GLY A 289 5.27 14.75 -16.17
N LYS A 290 4.95 15.22 -14.95
CA LYS A 290 5.17 16.62 -14.53
C LYS A 290 6.56 16.83 -13.91
N LEU A 291 7.24 15.77 -13.50
CA LEU A 291 8.57 15.75 -12.90
C LEU A 291 9.39 14.60 -13.49
N THR A 292 10.70 14.79 -13.54
CA THR A 292 11.66 13.77 -14.00
C THR A 292 12.34 13.05 -12.85
N VAL A 293 12.52 13.71 -11.70
CA VAL A 293 13.27 13.19 -10.55
C VAL A 293 12.49 13.37 -9.27
N ASN A 294 12.60 12.40 -8.37
CA ASN A 294 12.06 12.49 -7.01
C ASN A 294 13.17 12.82 -6.01
N PRO A 295 13.27 14.06 -5.50
CA PRO A 295 14.31 14.44 -4.55
C PRO A 295 14.17 13.76 -3.19
N ALA A 296 12.98 13.24 -2.85
CA ALA A 296 12.70 12.55 -1.60
C ALA A 296 12.95 11.02 -1.67
N GLN A 297 13.40 10.50 -2.81
CA GLN A 297 13.62 9.08 -2.98
C GLN A 297 14.83 8.59 -2.16
N ARG A 298 14.65 7.47 -1.41
CA ARG A 298 15.73 6.81 -0.66
C ARG A 298 16.53 7.76 0.25
N ILE A 299 15.85 8.66 0.96
CA ILE A 299 16.50 9.50 1.97
C ILE A 299 16.85 8.59 3.16
N PRO A 300 18.14 8.50 3.57
CA PRO A 300 18.55 7.70 4.72
C PRO A 300 17.93 8.27 6.00
N ILE A 301 17.37 7.38 6.83
CA ILE A 301 16.79 7.77 8.12
C ILE A 301 17.45 6.90 9.19
N PRO A 302 17.83 7.47 10.34
CA PRO A 302 18.41 6.71 11.44
C PRO A 302 17.54 5.51 11.82
N LYS A 303 18.16 4.39 12.15
CA LYS A 303 17.43 3.20 12.61
C LYS A 303 16.60 3.57 13.84
N SER A 304 15.36 3.14 13.83
CA SER A 304 14.45 3.31 14.95
C SER A 304 14.62 2.14 15.91
N ASP A 305 14.85 2.41 17.19
CA ASP A 305 14.50 1.46 18.23
C ASP A 305 12.98 1.28 18.21
N SER A 306 12.52 0.29 17.48
CA SER A 306 11.11 -0.07 17.47
C SER A 306 10.80 -0.71 18.83
N ARG A 307 10.30 0.09 19.76
CA ARG A 307 9.73 -0.47 20.98
C ARG A 307 8.54 -1.33 20.58
N HIS A 308 8.74 -2.64 20.53
CA HIS A 308 7.66 -3.60 20.30
C HIS A 308 6.59 -3.39 21.37
N ARG A 309 5.33 -3.43 20.97
CA ARG A 309 4.22 -3.44 21.92
C ARG A 309 4.26 -4.76 22.69
N LEU A 310 4.00 -4.68 23.99
CA LEU A 310 3.89 -5.85 24.84
C LEU A 310 2.41 -6.20 25.06
N PRO A 311 2.08 -7.48 25.22
CA PRO A 311 0.79 -7.90 25.73
C PRO A 311 0.61 -7.41 27.19
N PHE A 312 -0.62 -7.40 27.67
CA PHE A 312 -0.90 -7.34 29.10
C PHE A 312 -0.62 -8.72 29.71
N ASP A 313 0.10 -8.75 30.81
CA ASP A 313 0.24 -9.95 31.63
C ASP A 313 -0.98 -10.14 32.53
N ILE A 314 -1.03 -11.29 33.22
CA ILE A 314 -2.17 -11.64 34.08
C ILE A 314 -2.37 -10.67 35.25
N ASP A 315 -1.28 -10.10 35.78
CA ASP A 315 -1.36 -9.15 36.88
C ASP A 315 -1.91 -7.79 36.41
N ASP A 316 -1.55 -7.35 35.20
CA ASP A 316 -2.15 -6.17 34.59
C ASP A 316 -3.66 -6.36 34.40
N LEU A 317 -4.06 -7.53 33.91
CA LEU A 317 -5.49 -7.86 33.70
C LEU A 317 -6.24 -7.93 35.04
N LYS A 318 -5.68 -8.56 36.07
CA LYS A 318 -6.26 -8.59 37.41
C LYS A 318 -6.43 -7.17 37.99
N ARG A 319 -5.40 -6.32 37.85
CA ARG A 319 -5.51 -4.90 38.27
C ARG A 319 -6.61 -4.16 37.54
N LEU A 320 -6.76 -4.41 36.24
CA LEU A 320 -7.77 -3.73 35.45
C LEU A 320 -9.18 -4.22 35.78
N PHE A 321 -9.43 -5.53 35.67
CA PHE A 321 -10.77 -6.11 35.83
C PHE A 321 -11.23 -6.20 37.30
N GLY A 322 -10.31 -6.18 38.27
CA GLY A 322 -10.58 -6.00 39.69
C GLY A 322 -10.64 -4.55 40.18
N SER A 323 -10.54 -3.56 39.28
CA SER A 323 -10.44 -2.16 39.64
C SER A 323 -11.80 -1.51 40.00
N PRO A 324 -11.79 -0.33 40.62
CA PRO A 324 -13.00 0.44 40.91
C PRO A 324 -13.88 0.71 39.70
N LEU A 325 -13.30 0.76 38.49
CA LEU A 325 -14.03 0.89 37.23
C LEU A 325 -15.00 -0.28 37.01
N TYR A 326 -14.53 -1.51 37.26
CA TYR A 326 -15.30 -2.73 37.08
C TYR A 326 -16.21 -3.09 38.26
N ARG A 327 -16.00 -2.47 39.43
CA ARG A 327 -16.90 -2.55 40.58
C ARG A 327 -18.01 -1.49 40.54
N GLY A 328 -18.08 -0.67 39.50
CA GLY A 328 -19.07 0.40 39.40
C GLY A 328 -18.77 1.64 40.25
N GLU A 329 -17.66 1.66 40.99
CA GLU A 329 -17.27 2.75 41.90
C GLU A 329 -16.68 3.97 41.18
N LYS A 330 -16.23 3.78 39.93
CA LYS A 330 -15.58 4.82 39.12
C LYS A 330 -16.00 4.74 37.66
N SER A 331 -15.99 5.87 36.96
CA SER A 331 -16.16 5.94 35.51
C SER A 331 -14.99 6.65 34.84
N LEU A 332 -14.78 6.40 33.55
CA LEU A 332 -13.81 7.13 32.75
C LEU A 332 -14.32 8.51 32.28
N GLY A 333 -15.45 8.95 32.82
CA GLY A 333 -16.08 10.23 32.58
C GLY A 333 -17.23 10.19 31.57
N ARG A 334 -18.09 11.21 31.60
CA ARG A 334 -19.34 11.30 30.82
C ARG A 334 -19.17 11.11 29.30
N ARG A 335 -18.02 11.51 28.75
CA ARG A 335 -17.73 11.36 27.31
C ARG A 335 -17.34 9.95 26.89
N VAL A 336 -17.13 9.06 27.85
CA VAL A 336 -16.76 7.65 27.63
C VAL A 336 -17.92 6.75 28.00
N GLY A 337 -18.61 7.03 29.13
CA GLY A 337 -19.72 6.24 29.61
C GLY A 337 -19.36 4.75 29.74
N GLU A 338 -20.30 3.91 29.38
CA GLU A 338 -20.22 2.43 29.44
C GLU A 338 -19.12 1.85 28.55
N ALA A 339 -18.66 2.59 27.54
CA ALA A 339 -17.49 2.20 26.74
C ALA A 339 -16.23 1.96 27.59
N GLY A 340 -16.16 2.59 28.78
CA GLY A 340 -15.06 2.41 29.73
C GLY A 340 -14.89 0.99 30.20
N VAL A 341 -15.97 0.25 30.44
CA VAL A 341 -15.98 -1.12 30.91
C VAL A 341 -16.09 -2.13 29.75
N TRP A 342 -16.95 -1.88 28.77
CA TRP A 342 -17.22 -2.85 27.72
C TRP A 342 -16.10 -2.95 26.66
N ILE A 343 -15.52 -1.83 26.23
CA ILE A 343 -14.50 -1.87 25.19
C ILE A 343 -13.24 -2.66 25.60
N PRO A 344 -12.68 -2.54 26.83
CA PRO A 344 -11.54 -3.37 27.22
C PRO A 344 -11.91 -4.86 27.32
N LEU A 345 -13.09 -5.20 27.84
CA LEU A 345 -13.55 -6.58 27.93
C LEU A 345 -13.72 -7.21 26.54
N LEU A 346 -14.41 -6.52 25.64
CA LEU A 346 -14.54 -6.94 24.24
C LEU A 346 -13.18 -7.03 23.54
N ALA A 347 -12.24 -6.11 23.79
CA ALA A 347 -10.91 -6.17 23.20
C ALA A 347 -10.12 -7.39 23.67
N LEU A 348 -10.26 -7.77 24.96
CA LEU A 348 -9.59 -8.94 25.55
C LEU A 348 -10.09 -10.23 24.92
N TYR A 349 -11.42 -10.43 24.85
CA TYR A 349 -12.02 -11.69 24.44
C TYR A 349 -12.39 -11.78 22.95
N GLN A 350 -12.35 -10.67 22.21
CA GLN A 350 -12.72 -10.60 20.80
C GLN A 350 -11.56 -10.18 19.88
N GLY A 351 -10.43 -9.73 20.45
CA GLY A 351 -9.25 -9.31 19.70
C GLY A 351 -9.46 -8.14 18.72
N CYS A 352 -10.54 -7.38 18.85
CA CYS A 352 -10.91 -6.28 17.97
C CYS A 352 -9.99 -5.05 18.12
N ARG A 353 -9.94 -4.21 17.08
CA ARG A 353 -9.32 -2.89 17.17
C ARG A 353 -10.25 -1.93 17.91
N VAL A 354 -9.66 -0.96 18.63
CA VAL A 354 -10.46 0.00 19.42
C VAL A 354 -11.50 0.75 18.59
N GLU A 355 -11.17 1.15 17.37
CA GLU A 355 -12.11 1.86 16.51
C GLU A 355 -13.21 0.95 15.98
N GLU A 356 -12.92 -0.35 15.72
CA GLU A 356 -13.92 -1.33 15.33
C GLU A 356 -15.00 -1.46 16.43
N LEU A 357 -14.59 -1.50 17.71
CA LEU A 357 -15.51 -1.56 18.85
C LEU A 357 -16.24 -0.23 19.08
N ALA A 358 -15.51 0.89 19.07
CA ALA A 358 -16.06 2.19 19.43
C ALA A 358 -17.16 2.70 18.48
N GLN A 359 -17.19 2.22 17.24
CA GLN A 359 -18.17 2.61 16.23
C GLN A 359 -19.34 1.65 16.07
N LEU A 360 -19.38 0.53 16.84
CA LEU A 360 -20.45 -0.47 16.73
C LEU A 360 -21.82 0.14 16.96
N LEU A 361 -22.78 -0.38 16.21
CA LEU A 361 -24.20 -0.11 16.36
C LEU A 361 -24.84 -1.24 17.17
N VAL A 362 -25.99 -0.99 17.76
CA VAL A 362 -26.78 -2.00 18.47
C VAL A 362 -27.20 -3.13 17.53
N GLU A 363 -27.50 -2.81 16.27
CA GLU A 363 -27.84 -3.77 15.22
C GLU A 363 -26.66 -4.65 14.77
N ASP A 364 -25.41 -4.27 15.06
CA ASP A 364 -24.23 -5.09 14.79
C ASP A 364 -24.11 -6.30 15.73
N VAL A 365 -24.90 -6.34 16.80
CA VAL A 365 -25.02 -7.50 17.69
C VAL A 365 -26.17 -8.37 17.21
N GLN A 366 -25.85 -9.46 16.52
CA GLN A 366 -26.82 -10.30 15.81
C GLN A 366 -26.69 -11.77 16.22
N ARG A 367 -27.79 -12.51 16.13
CA ARG A 367 -27.77 -13.96 16.26
C ARG A 367 -27.70 -14.60 14.88
N ILE A 368 -26.58 -15.27 14.58
CA ILE A 368 -26.30 -15.88 13.28
C ILE A 368 -26.05 -17.37 13.50
N ASP A 369 -26.78 -18.25 12.80
CA ASP A 369 -26.70 -19.69 12.96
C ASP A 369 -26.86 -20.15 14.45
N GLY A 370 -27.71 -19.45 15.20
CA GLY A 370 -27.95 -19.72 16.62
C GLY A 370 -26.91 -19.13 17.58
N VAL A 371 -25.84 -18.54 17.11
CA VAL A 371 -24.72 -17.96 17.88
C VAL A 371 -24.79 -16.43 17.87
N TRP A 372 -24.62 -15.81 19.04
CA TRP A 372 -24.48 -14.35 19.11
C TRP A 372 -23.14 -13.88 18.56
N CYS A 373 -23.16 -12.91 17.66
CA CYS A 373 -22.01 -12.41 16.95
C CYS A 373 -21.94 -10.89 16.96
N LEU A 374 -20.70 -10.35 16.88
CA LEU A 374 -20.45 -8.97 16.45
C LEU A 374 -20.23 -8.97 14.94
N VAL A 375 -20.96 -8.14 14.21
CA VAL A 375 -20.77 -7.89 12.79
C VAL A 375 -19.83 -6.68 12.65
N ILE A 376 -18.62 -6.95 12.20
CA ILE A 376 -17.61 -5.91 11.98
C ILE A 376 -17.59 -5.59 10.49
N ASP A 377 -18.18 -4.48 10.10
CA ASP A 377 -18.22 -4.00 8.71
C ASP A 377 -18.16 -2.47 8.63
N ASP A 378 -18.27 -1.94 7.43
CA ASP A 378 -18.31 -0.51 7.11
C ASP A 378 -19.61 -0.14 6.37
N MET A 379 -20.63 -1.00 6.49
CA MET A 379 -21.96 -0.68 5.98
C MET A 379 -22.60 0.39 6.86
N PRO A 380 -23.28 1.38 6.27
CA PRO A 380 -24.07 2.34 7.07
C PRO A 380 -25.18 1.61 7.79
N GLY A 381 -25.47 2.04 9.03
CA GLY A 381 -26.62 1.56 9.77
C GLY A 381 -27.97 2.00 9.16
N GLU A 382 -29.08 1.42 9.63
CA GLU A 382 -30.43 1.77 9.18
C GLU A 382 -30.73 3.28 9.28
N GLY A 383 -30.13 3.97 10.27
CA GLY A 383 -30.19 5.44 10.45
C GLY A 383 -29.21 6.23 9.57
N GLY A 384 -28.51 5.60 8.60
CA GLY A 384 -27.52 6.27 7.76
C GLY A 384 -26.19 6.56 8.46
N GLU A 385 -25.96 6.00 9.64
CA GLU A 385 -24.75 6.24 10.44
C GLU A 385 -23.54 5.52 9.83
N GLY A 386 -22.58 6.30 9.41
CA GLY A 386 -21.38 5.79 8.74
C GLY A 386 -20.43 5.10 9.71
N LYS A 387 -19.94 3.91 9.30
CA LYS A 387 -18.82 3.19 9.90
C LYS A 387 -17.64 3.19 8.94
N ARG A 388 -16.42 3.01 9.45
CA ARG A 388 -15.21 2.95 8.61
C ARG A 388 -14.28 1.86 9.10
N LEU A 389 -13.84 1.01 8.19
CA LEU A 389 -12.78 0.04 8.44
C LEU A 389 -11.46 0.49 7.87
N LYS A 390 -10.37 0.01 8.45
CA LYS A 390 -9.01 0.30 7.98
C LYS A 390 -8.74 -0.32 6.60
N ASN A 391 -9.31 -1.50 6.36
CA ASN A 391 -9.24 -2.25 5.11
C ASN A 391 -10.44 -3.20 5.00
N THR A 392 -10.78 -3.62 3.80
CA THR A 392 -11.89 -4.55 3.52
C THR A 392 -11.72 -5.92 4.17
N ALA A 393 -10.48 -6.37 4.38
CA ALA A 393 -10.17 -7.63 5.08
C ALA A 393 -10.56 -7.61 6.58
N SER A 394 -10.88 -6.44 7.13
CA SER A 394 -11.38 -6.33 8.51
C SER A 394 -12.85 -6.73 8.64
N ARG A 395 -13.62 -6.82 7.53
CA ARG A 395 -15.03 -7.26 7.55
C ARG A 395 -15.10 -8.71 7.99
N ARG A 396 -15.85 -8.97 9.03
CA ARG A 396 -16.02 -10.31 9.59
C ARG A 396 -17.23 -10.39 10.52
N ARG A 397 -17.74 -11.63 10.71
CA ARG A 397 -18.71 -11.99 11.73
C ARG A 397 -17.95 -12.70 12.83
N LEU A 398 -18.02 -12.17 14.05
CA LEU A 398 -17.19 -12.60 15.16
C LEU A 398 -18.09 -13.12 16.28
N PRO A 399 -18.11 -14.44 16.56
CA PRO A 399 -18.88 -15.00 17.66
C PRO A 399 -18.53 -14.37 19.00
N LEU A 400 -19.51 -14.09 19.85
CA LEU A 400 -19.25 -13.60 21.21
C LEU A 400 -18.66 -14.71 22.08
N HIS A 401 -17.62 -14.36 22.82
CA HIS A 401 -17.04 -15.26 23.81
C HIS A 401 -18.00 -15.43 25.00
N PRO A 402 -18.14 -16.66 25.58
CA PRO A 402 -19.03 -16.91 26.73
C PRO A 402 -18.82 -15.94 27.89
N LYS A 403 -17.59 -15.62 28.25
CA LYS A 403 -17.26 -14.66 29.33
C LYS A 403 -17.81 -13.25 29.11
N VAL A 404 -17.96 -12.83 27.88
CA VAL A 404 -18.58 -11.55 27.53
C VAL A 404 -20.10 -11.62 27.76
N VAL A 405 -20.71 -12.75 27.42
CA VAL A 405 -22.14 -13.00 27.65
C VAL A 405 -22.42 -13.10 29.14
N GLU A 406 -21.63 -13.89 29.89
CA GLU A 406 -21.72 -14.05 31.35
C GLU A 406 -21.58 -12.70 32.08
N ALA A 407 -20.76 -11.79 31.60
CA ALA A 407 -20.63 -10.44 32.16
C ALA A 407 -21.87 -9.55 31.97
N GLY A 408 -22.89 -10.01 31.23
CA GLY A 408 -24.14 -9.30 31.02
C GLY A 408 -24.20 -8.43 29.76
N PHE A 409 -23.31 -8.66 28.80
CA PHE A 409 -23.22 -7.82 27.59
C PHE A 409 -24.51 -7.83 26.76
N LEU A 410 -25.16 -8.99 26.62
CA LEU A 410 -26.41 -9.07 25.85
C LEU A 410 -27.55 -8.29 26.51
N ARG A 411 -27.62 -8.24 27.84
CA ARG A 411 -28.58 -7.39 28.55
C ARG A 411 -28.34 -5.93 28.33
N TYR A 412 -27.08 -5.51 28.40
CA TYR A 412 -26.70 -4.14 28.05
C TYR A 412 -27.18 -3.78 26.63
N VAL A 413 -27.02 -4.68 25.66
CA VAL A 413 -27.50 -4.48 24.29
C VAL A 413 -29.04 -4.36 24.25
N GLU A 414 -29.77 -5.23 24.95
CA GLU A 414 -31.23 -5.20 24.99
C GLU A 414 -31.76 -3.93 25.65
N GLU A 415 -31.14 -3.45 26.74
CA GLU A 415 -31.47 -2.15 27.32
C GLU A 415 -31.31 -0.99 26.34
N LEU A 416 -30.25 -1.01 25.56
CA LEU A 416 -30.04 0.01 24.52
C LEU A 416 -31.11 -0.05 23.42
N ARG A 417 -31.51 -1.26 23.01
CA ARG A 417 -32.62 -1.49 22.07
C ARG A 417 -33.93 -0.94 22.62
N GLY A 418 -34.27 -1.30 23.88
CA GLY A 418 -35.46 -0.79 24.56
C GLY A 418 -35.47 0.75 24.69
N LYS A 419 -34.30 1.37 24.81
CA LYS A 419 -34.11 2.83 24.85
C LYS A 419 -34.01 3.49 23.45
N GLY A 420 -34.19 2.72 22.36
CA GLY A 420 -34.11 3.22 20.99
C GLY A 420 -32.74 3.79 20.61
N LYS A 421 -31.65 3.28 21.20
CA LYS A 421 -30.31 3.75 20.88
C LYS A 421 -29.76 3.02 19.65
N SER A 422 -29.26 3.77 18.68
CA SER A 422 -28.63 3.20 17.48
C SER A 422 -27.20 2.73 17.75
N ARG A 423 -26.44 3.48 18.58
CA ARG A 423 -25.03 3.15 18.85
C ARG A 423 -24.87 2.32 20.12
N LEU A 424 -23.95 1.36 20.05
CA LEU A 424 -23.59 0.51 21.18
C LEU A 424 -22.94 1.31 22.33
N PHE A 425 -22.25 2.41 22.01
CA PHE A 425 -21.65 3.33 22.99
C PHE A 425 -22.14 4.76 22.74
N PRO A 426 -23.35 5.11 23.20
CA PRO A 426 -23.99 6.39 22.88
C PRO A 426 -23.25 7.62 23.41
N SER A 427 -22.40 7.46 24.42
CA SER A 427 -21.59 8.54 24.99
C SER A 427 -20.41 8.96 24.12
N LEU A 428 -19.93 8.06 23.25
CA LEU A 428 -18.83 8.37 22.36
C LEU A 428 -19.28 9.29 21.22
N ARG A 429 -18.49 10.33 20.96
CA ARG A 429 -18.69 11.24 19.83
C ARG A 429 -17.50 11.16 18.89
N PRO A 430 -17.73 11.28 17.57
CA PRO A 430 -16.64 11.30 16.62
C PRO A 430 -15.75 12.53 16.80
N ASP A 431 -14.46 12.37 16.61
CA ASP A 431 -13.52 13.49 16.51
C ASP A 431 -13.68 14.19 15.14
N ARG A 432 -12.90 15.24 14.91
CA ARG A 432 -12.89 15.99 13.64
C ARG A 432 -12.56 15.14 12.39
N PHE A 433 -12.08 13.92 12.57
CA PHE A 433 -11.79 12.95 11.52
C PHE A 433 -12.80 11.81 11.44
N GLY A 434 -13.89 11.90 12.19
CA GLY A 434 -14.95 10.90 12.25
C GLY A 434 -14.58 9.66 13.06
N LYS A 435 -13.60 9.71 13.99
CA LYS A 435 -13.20 8.58 14.83
C LYS A 435 -13.82 8.65 16.21
N PHE A 436 -14.48 7.55 16.62
CA PHE A 436 -15.17 7.42 17.90
C PHE A 436 -14.26 7.06 19.06
N ALA A 437 -13.16 6.33 18.81
CA ALA A 437 -12.26 5.87 19.87
C ALA A 437 -11.38 6.94 20.51
N ALA A 438 -11.38 8.19 20.00
CA ALA A 438 -10.42 9.20 20.41
C ALA A 438 -10.55 9.58 21.90
N ALA A 439 -11.78 9.89 22.36
CA ALA A 439 -12.05 10.25 23.75
C ALA A 439 -11.77 9.07 24.69
N PHE A 440 -12.28 7.88 24.35
CA PHE A 440 -12.02 6.65 25.07
C PHE A 440 -10.52 6.36 25.22
N SER A 441 -9.77 6.37 24.11
CA SER A 441 -8.35 6.04 24.12
C SER A 441 -7.56 6.97 25.05
N LYS A 442 -7.87 8.27 25.04
CA LYS A 442 -7.22 9.24 25.94
C LYS A 442 -7.54 8.97 27.41
N ALA A 443 -8.80 8.75 27.73
CA ALA A 443 -9.25 8.49 29.10
C ALA A 443 -8.72 7.15 29.63
N PHE A 444 -8.78 6.09 28.81
CA PHE A 444 -8.29 4.77 29.15
C PHE A 444 -6.77 4.76 29.39
N MET A 445 -5.99 5.43 28.53
CA MET A 445 -4.55 5.54 28.73
C MET A 445 -4.19 6.32 30.00
N LYS A 446 -4.95 7.36 30.36
CA LYS A 446 -4.79 8.07 31.62
C LYS A 446 -5.06 7.12 32.79
N TYR A 447 -6.16 6.37 32.73
CA TYR A 447 -6.55 5.42 33.76
C TYR A 447 -5.48 4.34 33.97
N LEU A 448 -4.98 3.72 32.89
CA LEU A 448 -3.88 2.74 32.98
C LEU A 448 -2.66 3.29 33.71
N ARG A 449 -2.27 4.54 33.45
CA ARG A 449 -1.04 5.14 33.99
C ARG A 449 -1.19 5.66 35.41
N GLN A 450 -2.28 6.37 35.68
CA GLN A 450 -2.47 7.11 36.92
C GLN A 450 -3.21 6.33 37.98
N ASP A 451 -4.20 5.55 37.59
CA ASP A 451 -5.06 4.83 38.54
C ASP A 451 -4.60 3.38 38.76
N LEU A 452 -4.14 2.69 37.69
CA LEU A 452 -3.73 1.30 37.79
C LEU A 452 -2.21 1.11 37.95
N GLY A 453 -1.41 2.17 37.80
CA GLY A 453 0.04 2.11 37.93
C GLY A 453 0.73 1.28 36.82
N ILE A 454 0.06 0.99 35.72
CA ILE A 454 0.67 0.30 34.57
C ILE A 454 1.49 1.30 33.76
N THR A 455 2.71 1.57 34.17
CA THR A 455 3.55 2.66 33.64
C THR A 455 4.34 2.31 32.38
N ASP A 456 4.53 1.01 32.04
CA ASP A 456 5.26 0.62 30.83
C ASP A 456 4.61 1.19 29.56
N LYS A 457 5.33 2.10 28.88
CA LYS A 457 4.86 2.78 27.67
C LYS A 457 4.65 1.83 26.47
N ARG A 458 5.12 0.59 26.55
CA ARG A 458 4.87 -0.45 25.53
C ARG A 458 3.49 -1.09 25.68
N LYS A 459 2.89 -1.06 26.90
CA LYS A 459 1.53 -1.52 27.19
C LYS A 459 0.53 -0.40 26.92
N VAL A 460 -0.33 -0.57 25.93
CA VAL A 460 -1.32 0.39 25.48
C VAL A 460 -2.62 -0.35 25.15
N PHE A 461 -3.71 0.33 24.78
CA PHE A 461 -4.95 -0.36 24.41
C PHE A 461 -4.74 -1.48 23.37
N HIS A 462 -3.90 -1.25 22.36
CA HIS A 462 -3.60 -2.28 21.34
C HIS A 462 -2.93 -3.54 21.92
N SER A 463 -2.41 -3.48 23.14
CA SER A 463 -1.86 -4.64 23.86
C SER A 463 -2.89 -5.75 24.11
N PHE A 464 -4.20 -5.42 24.28
CA PHE A 464 -5.25 -6.43 24.34
C PHE A 464 -5.24 -7.36 23.13
N ARG A 465 -4.97 -6.80 21.94
CA ARG A 465 -4.92 -7.58 20.73
C ARG A 465 -3.67 -8.49 20.66
N HIS A 466 -2.56 -8.10 21.27
CA HIS A 466 -1.41 -8.97 21.47
C HIS A 466 -1.72 -10.06 22.48
N THR A 467 -2.32 -9.69 23.64
CA THR A 467 -2.78 -10.64 24.66
C THR A 467 -3.75 -11.68 24.08
N PHE A 468 -4.73 -11.25 23.28
CA PHE A 468 -5.65 -12.16 22.58
C PHE A 468 -4.91 -13.09 21.61
N ARG A 469 -3.90 -12.59 20.87
CA ARG A 469 -3.12 -13.42 19.97
C ARG A 469 -2.32 -14.49 20.73
N ASP A 470 -1.77 -14.13 21.88
CA ASP A 470 -1.03 -15.07 22.72
C ASP A 470 -1.99 -16.11 23.30
N ALA A 471 -3.18 -15.71 23.78
CA ALA A 471 -4.20 -16.64 24.24
C ALA A 471 -4.71 -17.58 23.14
N CYS A 472 -4.80 -17.12 21.87
CA CYS A 472 -5.09 -18.01 20.74
C CYS A 472 -4.01 -19.09 20.56
N ARG A 473 -2.72 -18.75 20.77
CA ARG A 473 -1.61 -19.71 20.68
C ARG A 473 -1.67 -20.71 21.83
N GLU A 474 -1.87 -20.25 23.06
CA GLU A 474 -2.02 -21.12 24.24
C GLU A 474 -3.21 -22.06 24.09
N ALA A 475 -4.32 -21.61 23.50
CA ALA A 475 -5.47 -22.44 23.18
C ALA A 475 -5.23 -23.41 22.00
N GLY A 476 -4.04 -23.40 21.39
CA GLY A 476 -3.70 -24.25 20.23
C GLY A 476 -4.55 -23.96 19.00
N LEU A 477 -4.93 -22.71 18.78
CA LEU A 477 -5.67 -22.31 17.57
C LEU A 477 -4.74 -22.16 16.37
N ASP A 478 -5.17 -22.69 15.23
CA ASP A 478 -4.48 -22.47 13.96
C ASP A 478 -4.34 -20.97 13.68
N GLU A 479 -3.20 -20.60 13.07
CA GLU A 479 -2.91 -19.20 12.72
C GLU A 479 -4.01 -18.61 11.82
N GLU A 480 -4.59 -19.42 10.94
CA GLU A 480 -5.66 -18.98 10.03
C GLU A 480 -6.96 -18.65 10.77
N ILE A 481 -7.32 -19.44 11.78
CA ILE A 481 -8.49 -19.17 12.63
C ILE A 481 -8.24 -17.92 13.47
N SER A 482 -7.06 -17.81 14.08
CA SER A 482 -6.67 -16.61 14.85
C SER A 482 -6.72 -15.35 13.99
N ASP A 483 -6.21 -15.41 12.74
CA ASP A 483 -6.24 -14.30 11.79
C ASP A 483 -7.67 -13.96 11.36
N ALA A 484 -8.55 -14.97 11.18
CA ALA A 484 -9.95 -14.75 10.86
C ALA A 484 -10.67 -14.05 12.00
N LEU A 485 -10.48 -14.50 13.25
CA LEU A 485 -11.03 -13.84 14.44
C LEU A 485 -10.55 -12.39 14.57
N MET A 486 -9.28 -12.15 14.34
CA MET A 486 -8.67 -10.83 14.46
C MET A 486 -8.89 -9.91 13.24
N GLY A 487 -9.30 -10.42 12.09
CA GLY A 487 -9.39 -9.66 10.83
C GLY A 487 -8.01 -9.20 10.35
N HIS A 488 -7.06 -10.12 10.28
CA HIS A 488 -5.76 -9.92 9.66
C HIS A 488 -5.79 -10.38 8.20
N SER A 489 -5.29 -9.53 7.29
CA SER A 489 -5.00 -9.94 5.91
C SER A 489 -3.58 -10.47 5.85
N ASN A 490 -3.39 -11.76 5.73
CA ASN A 490 -2.07 -12.34 5.46
C ASN A 490 -1.88 -12.40 3.94
N THR A 491 -1.35 -11.33 3.34
CA THR A 491 -1.12 -11.20 1.90
C THR A 491 -0.01 -12.11 1.38
N GLN A 492 0.79 -12.71 2.26
CA GLN A 492 1.93 -13.54 1.88
C GLN A 492 1.59 -15.02 1.60
N ARG A 493 0.40 -15.49 2.00
CA ARG A 493 -0.04 -16.86 1.72
C ARG A 493 -1.06 -16.90 0.57
N MET A 494 -0.61 -17.33 -0.60
CA MET A 494 -1.42 -17.43 -1.82
C MET A 494 -2.64 -18.36 -1.71
N GLY A 495 -2.69 -19.28 -0.74
CA GLY A 495 -3.79 -20.22 -0.54
C GLY A 495 -5.13 -19.60 -0.11
N ARG A 496 -5.12 -18.39 0.50
CA ARG A 496 -6.34 -17.73 1.01
C ARG A 496 -7.23 -17.09 -0.06
N ARG A 497 -6.81 -17.00 -1.30
CA ARG A 497 -7.65 -16.44 -2.39
C ARG A 497 -8.78 -17.37 -2.83
N TYR A 498 -8.82 -18.61 -2.38
CA TYR A 498 -9.67 -19.66 -2.93
C TYR A 498 -10.58 -20.40 -1.92
N GLY A 499 -10.56 -20.03 -0.62
CA GLY A 499 -11.41 -20.64 0.41
C GLY A 499 -12.61 -19.75 0.80
N SER A 500 -13.75 -20.36 1.08
CA SER A 500 -14.86 -19.71 1.79
C SER A 500 -14.42 -19.31 3.20
N SER A 501 -15.02 -18.26 3.77
CA SER A 501 -14.81 -17.88 5.18
C SER A 501 -15.16 -19.05 6.09
N PHE A 502 -14.47 -19.17 7.24
CA PHE A 502 -14.84 -20.16 8.26
C PHE A 502 -16.31 -20.02 8.67
N SER A 503 -16.97 -21.14 8.91
CA SER A 503 -18.34 -21.14 9.45
C SER A 503 -18.38 -20.50 10.84
N ILE A 504 -19.50 -19.87 11.18
CA ILE A 504 -19.71 -19.26 12.50
C ILE A 504 -19.53 -20.30 13.61
N ARG A 505 -20.01 -21.51 13.41
CA ARG A 505 -19.85 -22.62 14.36
C ARG A 505 -18.36 -22.90 14.66
N ARG A 506 -17.52 -23.03 13.62
CA ARG A 506 -16.08 -23.28 13.80
C ARG A 506 -15.36 -22.13 14.49
N LEU A 507 -15.72 -20.88 14.18
CA LEU A 507 -15.18 -19.72 14.87
C LEU A 507 -15.65 -19.65 16.33
N HIS A 508 -16.89 -20.07 16.61
CA HIS A 508 -17.43 -20.13 17.98
C HIS A 508 -16.72 -21.20 18.81
N GLU A 509 -16.58 -22.41 18.28
CA GLU A 509 -15.82 -23.48 18.94
C GLU A 509 -14.36 -23.04 19.25
N ALA A 510 -13.75 -22.29 18.34
CA ALA A 510 -12.40 -21.78 18.54
C ALA A 510 -12.33 -20.68 19.60
N ILE A 511 -13.24 -19.70 19.57
CA ILE A 511 -13.20 -18.58 20.52
C ILE A 511 -13.51 -19.02 21.94
N CYS A 512 -14.38 -20.03 22.13
CA CYS A 512 -14.68 -20.61 23.43
C CYS A 512 -13.49 -21.29 24.13
N ARG A 513 -12.43 -21.63 23.38
CA ARG A 513 -11.19 -22.22 23.93
C ARG A 513 -10.23 -21.17 24.50
N ILE A 514 -10.51 -19.89 24.29
CA ILE A 514 -9.63 -18.80 24.75
C ILE A 514 -9.90 -18.54 26.22
N GLU A 515 -8.87 -18.73 27.04
CA GLU A 515 -8.95 -18.57 28.47
C GLU A 515 -7.81 -17.68 28.98
N TYR A 516 -8.04 -17.05 30.11
CA TYR A 516 -7.05 -16.31 30.88
C TYR A 516 -7.04 -16.87 32.31
N PRO A 517 -6.24 -17.92 32.58
CA PRO A 517 -6.24 -18.62 33.86
C PRO A 517 -6.02 -17.67 35.04
N GLY A 518 -6.87 -17.78 36.04
CA GLY A 518 -6.82 -16.95 37.25
C GLY A 518 -7.33 -15.51 37.07
N LEU A 519 -7.95 -15.18 35.93
CA LEU A 519 -8.66 -13.92 35.73
C LEU A 519 -10.17 -14.10 35.99
N GLU A 520 -10.69 -13.34 36.92
CA GLU A 520 -12.11 -13.24 37.19
C GLU A 520 -12.68 -11.98 36.53
N ILE A 521 -13.81 -12.15 35.84
CA ILE A 521 -14.55 -11.04 35.22
C ILE A 521 -15.82 -10.83 36.02
N PRO A 522 -16.06 -9.64 36.59
CA PRO A 522 -17.29 -9.36 37.32
C PRO A 522 -18.50 -9.32 36.40
N VAL A 523 -19.65 -9.64 36.91
CA VAL A 523 -20.93 -9.38 36.25
C VAL A 523 -21.17 -7.87 36.27
N LEU A 524 -21.31 -7.26 35.09
CA LEU A 524 -21.43 -5.82 34.92
C LEU A 524 -22.89 -5.34 34.88
N VAL A 525 -23.79 -6.23 34.44
CA VAL A 525 -25.24 -6.04 34.45
C VAL A 525 -25.85 -7.28 35.07
N ALA A 526 -26.36 -7.15 36.27
CA ALA A 526 -26.99 -8.27 37.02
C ALA A 526 -28.38 -8.59 36.48
N ASP A 527 -28.86 -9.82 36.71
CA ASP A 527 -30.29 -10.15 36.53
C ASP A 527 -31.12 -9.29 37.48
N GLU A 528 -32.15 -8.60 36.97
CA GLU A 528 -33.21 -8.12 37.84
C GLU A 528 -33.90 -9.39 38.40
N SER A 529 -33.71 -9.63 39.70
CA SER A 529 -34.32 -10.73 40.45
C SER A 529 -35.83 -10.56 40.55
#